data_2922e8a374726ed76400692dce4a4665
#
_entry.id   2922e8a374726ed76400692dce4a4665
#
_cell.length_a   1.000
_cell.length_b   1.000
_cell.length_c   1.000
_cell.angle_alpha   90.00
_cell.angle_beta   90.00
_cell.angle_gamma   90.00
#
_symmetry.space_group_name_H-M   'P 1'
#
loop_
_entity.id
_entity.type
_entity.pdbx_description
1 polymer ?
#
loop_
_entity_poly.entity_id
_entity_poly.type
_entity_poly.pdbx_seq_one_letter_code
_entity_poly.pdbx_strand_id
1 'polypeptide(L)'
;KAPMAEVDILINNASGSSVLMNKGTTFTTTVDGTGYNFLTNEDITITPTSGVYKFSGVNLYEGTLVTFKYTVDSADVDQKFLIKNINADTSTLKVTVQNSVSDSTLNTYTLATGLRNLDNTSKVYFLQETDNGKFEVYFGDGVIGNKLEDGNIVILEYIVTNKDEANGASSFELGSNIGGFSNVTITTKSNAQGGSEAETKESIRFNAPLQYTSQDRAVTATDYESIVKTLYPNALSVSAWGGEDDETPVYGVVKVSIKAASGSTLTE
;
A
#
# COMPACT_ATOMS: atom_id res chain seq x y z
N LYS A 1 -8.42 0.59 0.33
CA LYS A 1 -7.05 1.05 0.05
C LYS A 1 -6.94 2.54 0.38
N ALA A 2 -5.81 2.98 0.96
CA ALA A 2 -5.56 4.37 1.30
C ALA A 2 -5.21 5.21 0.06
N PRO A 3 -5.72 6.47 -0.05
CA PRO A 3 -5.19 7.44 -0.98
C PRO A 3 -3.72 7.74 -0.70
N MET A 4 -2.94 7.92 -1.75
CA MET A 4 -1.53 8.27 -1.66
C MET A 4 -1.24 9.52 -2.48
N ALA A 5 -0.53 10.48 -1.88
CA ALA A 5 0.00 11.67 -2.55
C ALA A 5 1.52 11.61 -2.60
N GLU A 6 2.13 12.23 -3.59
CA GLU A 6 3.58 12.43 -3.65
C GLU A 6 3.92 13.90 -3.43
N VAL A 7 4.87 14.19 -2.52
CA VAL A 7 5.29 15.55 -2.19
C VAL A 7 6.81 15.70 -2.15
N ASP A 8 7.28 16.90 -2.43
CA ASP A 8 8.63 17.35 -2.07
C ASP A 8 8.55 18.23 -0.81
N ILE A 9 9.47 18.03 0.13
CA ILE A 9 9.53 18.79 1.37
C ILE A 9 10.91 19.44 1.50
N LEU A 10 10.93 20.75 1.69
CA LEU A 10 12.14 21.54 1.86
C LEU A 10 12.20 22.10 3.29
N ILE A 11 13.35 21.92 3.93
CA ILE A 11 13.67 22.54 5.21
C ILE A 11 14.89 23.43 4.99
N ASN A 12 14.67 24.75 5.03
CA ASN A 12 15.72 25.75 4.91
C ASN A 12 16.49 25.88 6.22
N ASN A 13 17.72 26.44 6.15
CA ASN A 13 18.61 26.64 7.30
C ASN A 13 18.98 25.33 8.00
N ALA A 14 19.37 24.33 7.23
CA ALA A 14 19.86 23.06 7.76
C ALA A 14 21.04 23.28 8.71
N SER A 15 20.88 22.81 9.95
CA SER A 15 21.88 22.85 11.00
C SER A 15 22.19 21.45 11.49
N GLY A 16 23.08 20.76 10.85
CA GLY A 16 23.43 19.37 11.20
C GLY A 16 23.84 18.54 10.00
N SER A 17 24.38 17.36 10.27
CA SER A 17 24.84 16.44 9.22
C SER A 17 23.73 15.66 8.53
N SER A 18 22.59 15.47 9.19
CA SER A 18 21.42 14.77 8.66
C SER A 18 20.15 15.17 9.41
N VAL A 19 19.00 14.90 8.81
CA VAL A 19 17.69 14.99 9.45
C VAL A 19 16.90 13.71 9.18
N LEU A 20 16.21 13.22 10.20
CA LEU A 20 15.32 12.06 10.12
C LEU A 20 13.87 12.53 10.13
N MET A 21 13.12 12.11 9.14
CA MET A 21 11.66 12.11 9.15
C MET A 21 11.19 10.72 9.54
N ASN A 22 10.61 10.61 10.72
CA ASN A 22 10.15 9.32 11.23
C ASN A 22 8.91 8.86 10.45
N LYS A 23 8.76 7.56 10.33
CA LYS A 23 7.46 6.99 9.93
C LYS A 23 6.38 7.48 10.89
N GLY A 24 5.18 7.68 10.36
CA GLY A 24 4.08 8.27 11.13
C GLY A 24 4.18 9.78 11.29
N THR A 25 5.15 10.46 10.64
CA THR A 25 5.12 11.92 10.54
C THR A 25 3.83 12.33 9.84
N THR A 26 3.05 13.19 10.50
CA THR A 26 1.69 13.54 10.09
C THR A 26 1.64 14.83 9.28
N PHE A 27 0.74 14.84 8.33
CA PHE A 27 0.38 15.98 7.49
C PHE A 27 -1.14 16.13 7.50
N THR A 28 -1.64 17.35 7.41
CA THR A 28 -3.07 17.62 7.37
C THR A 28 -3.46 18.25 6.05
N THR A 29 -4.67 17.97 5.60
CA THR A 29 -5.26 18.54 4.39
C THR A 29 -6.76 18.67 4.55
N THR A 30 -7.40 19.39 3.63
CA THR A 30 -8.85 19.51 3.57
C THR A 30 -9.32 19.17 2.17
N VAL A 31 -10.30 18.27 2.06
CA VAL A 31 -10.98 17.92 0.81
C VAL A 31 -12.47 18.16 1.00
N ASP A 32 -13.08 18.95 0.15
CA ASP A 32 -14.51 19.31 0.19
C ASP A 32 -15.00 19.79 1.57
N GLY A 33 -14.13 20.50 2.29
CA GLY A 33 -14.42 21.06 3.62
C GLY A 33 -14.22 20.07 4.78
N THR A 34 -13.83 18.84 4.51
CA THR A 34 -13.50 17.81 5.52
C THR A 34 -11.99 17.68 5.69
N GLY A 35 -11.53 17.69 6.95
CA GLY A 35 -10.10 17.51 7.28
C GLY A 35 -9.69 16.05 7.27
N TYR A 36 -8.53 15.75 6.66
CA TYR A 36 -7.93 14.42 6.63
C TYR A 36 -6.49 14.48 7.10
N ASN A 37 -6.04 13.37 7.71
CA ASN A 37 -4.65 13.18 8.08
C ASN A 37 -3.96 12.28 7.06
N PHE A 38 -2.75 12.68 6.69
CA PHE A 38 -1.82 11.88 5.88
C PHE A 38 -0.56 11.61 6.70
N LEU A 39 0.16 10.56 6.39
CA LEU A 39 1.39 10.21 7.10
C LEU A 39 2.38 9.47 6.21
N THR A 40 3.65 9.49 6.63
CA THR A 40 4.70 8.64 6.05
C THR A 40 4.64 7.24 6.65
N ASN A 41 4.87 6.20 5.85
CA ASN A 41 4.89 4.81 6.34
C ASN A 41 6.31 4.23 6.50
N GLU A 42 7.34 5.07 6.37
CA GLU A 42 8.75 4.70 6.52
C GLU A 42 9.58 5.84 7.13
N ASP A 43 10.73 5.47 7.70
CA ASP A 43 11.74 6.42 8.16
C ASP A 43 12.61 6.88 6.99
N ILE A 44 12.74 8.20 6.81
CA ILE A 44 13.53 8.78 5.72
C ILE A 44 14.61 9.68 6.33
N THR A 45 15.89 9.33 6.12
CA THR A 45 17.03 10.13 6.55
C THR A 45 17.71 10.78 5.36
N ILE A 46 17.93 12.08 5.43
CA ILE A 46 18.64 12.82 4.38
C ILE A 46 19.77 13.68 4.97
N THR A 47 20.74 14.00 4.13
CA THR A 47 21.83 14.94 4.41
C THR A 47 21.55 16.26 3.70
N PRO A 48 22.02 17.42 4.24
CA PRO A 48 21.76 18.71 3.61
C PRO A 48 22.63 18.90 2.38
N THR A 49 22.07 19.60 1.40
CA THR A 49 22.80 20.09 0.22
C THR A 49 22.67 21.61 0.20
N SER A 50 23.82 22.31 0.19
CA SER A 50 23.85 23.80 0.19
C SER A 50 22.99 24.43 1.31
N GLY A 51 22.98 23.85 2.51
CA GLY A 51 22.24 24.38 3.65
C GLY A 51 20.73 24.12 3.63
N VAL A 52 20.27 23.17 2.81
CA VAL A 52 18.86 22.80 2.68
C VAL A 52 18.73 21.27 2.82
N TYR A 53 17.79 20.81 3.62
CA TYR A 53 17.32 19.43 3.56
C TYR A 53 16.19 19.31 2.55
N LYS A 54 16.35 18.46 1.55
CA LYS A 54 15.33 18.23 0.53
C LYS A 54 14.90 16.76 0.54
N PHE A 55 13.70 16.49 1.04
CA PHE A 55 13.01 15.23 0.84
C PHE A 55 12.28 15.28 -0.50
N SER A 56 12.64 14.42 -1.43
CA SER A 56 12.04 14.40 -2.78
C SER A 56 11.22 13.13 -2.98
N GLY A 57 10.02 13.28 -3.54
CA GLY A 57 9.17 12.15 -3.88
C GLY A 57 8.68 11.37 -2.66
N VAL A 58 8.31 12.08 -1.59
CA VAL A 58 7.81 11.44 -0.37
C VAL A 58 6.36 11.02 -0.57
N ASN A 59 6.08 9.73 -0.36
CA ASN A 59 4.72 9.21 -0.38
C ASN A 59 4.03 9.46 0.96
N LEU A 60 2.89 10.16 0.89
CA LEU A 60 1.99 10.40 2.02
C LEU A 60 0.74 9.55 1.84
N TYR A 61 0.41 8.76 2.83
CA TYR A 61 -0.77 7.90 2.85
C TYR A 61 -1.84 8.48 3.77
N GLU A 62 -3.08 8.50 3.32
CA GLU A 62 -4.20 8.91 4.15
C GLU A 62 -4.46 7.88 5.26
N GLY A 63 -4.73 8.36 6.46
CA GLY A 63 -5.21 7.53 7.56
C GLY A 63 -4.41 7.67 8.85
N THR A 64 -4.39 6.56 9.60
CA THR A 64 -3.69 6.45 10.89
C THR A 64 -2.84 5.20 10.92
N LEU A 65 -1.55 5.32 11.28
CA LEU A 65 -0.65 4.20 11.46
C LEU A 65 -0.99 3.47 12.77
N VAL A 66 -1.22 2.17 12.68
CA VAL A 66 -1.60 1.31 13.81
C VAL A 66 -0.61 0.16 13.90
N THR A 67 -0.18 -0.14 15.12
CA THR A 67 0.72 -1.25 15.43
C THR A 67 0.07 -2.17 16.45
N PHE A 68 -0.03 -3.47 16.11
CA PHE A 68 -0.43 -4.52 17.04
C PHE A 68 0.70 -5.51 17.27
N LYS A 69 0.79 -6.00 18.51
CA LYS A 69 1.77 -7.02 18.91
C LYS A 69 1.04 -8.25 19.44
N TYR A 70 1.50 -9.42 19.00
CA TYR A 70 1.00 -10.71 19.44
C TYR A 70 2.16 -11.59 19.87
N THR A 71 2.03 -12.27 20.99
CA THR A 71 3.00 -13.28 21.39
C THR A 71 2.60 -14.62 20.76
N VAL A 72 3.57 -15.31 20.20
CA VAL A 72 3.39 -16.64 19.63
C VAL A 72 3.28 -17.66 20.76
N ASP A 73 2.25 -18.51 20.67
CA ASP A 73 2.05 -19.67 21.51
C ASP A 73 2.19 -20.93 20.63
N SER A 74 3.28 -21.66 20.78
CA SER A 74 3.55 -22.86 19.98
C SER A 74 2.63 -24.04 20.27
N ALA A 75 1.84 -23.96 21.35
CA ALA A 75 0.80 -24.97 21.64
C ALA A 75 -0.42 -24.83 20.72
N ASP A 76 -0.66 -23.63 20.18
CA ASP A 76 -1.69 -23.38 19.16
C ASP A 76 -1.07 -23.59 17.77
N VAL A 77 -1.29 -24.77 17.20
CA VAL A 77 -0.71 -25.17 15.89
C VAL A 77 -1.32 -24.43 14.70
N ASP A 78 -2.51 -23.86 14.87
CA ASP A 78 -3.26 -23.12 13.84
C ASP A 78 -3.33 -21.62 14.16
N GLN A 79 -2.40 -21.12 14.97
CA GLN A 79 -2.40 -19.74 15.42
C GLN A 79 -2.41 -18.75 14.26
N LYS A 80 -3.38 -17.83 14.28
CA LYS A 80 -3.54 -16.75 13.33
C LYS A 80 -3.61 -15.41 14.05
N PHE A 81 -3.08 -14.39 13.40
CA PHE A 81 -2.94 -13.06 13.97
C PHE A 81 -3.90 -12.09 13.28
N LEU A 82 -4.98 -11.73 13.96
CA LEU A 82 -6.07 -10.96 13.40
C LEU A 82 -5.68 -9.47 13.23
N ILE A 83 -5.88 -8.92 12.05
CA ILE A 83 -5.91 -7.49 11.78
C ILE A 83 -7.26 -6.96 12.29
N LYS A 84 -7.25 -6.27 13.44
CA LYS A 84 -8.47 -5.96 14.20
C LYS A 84 -9.38 -4.96 13.50
N ASN A 85 -8.83 -4.10 12.64
CA ASN A 85 -9.59 -3.04 12.00
C ASN A 85 -10.07 -3.46 10.61
N ILE A 86 -11.37 -3.27 10.34
CA ILE A 86 -11.98 -3.59 9.04
C ILE A 86 -11.56 -2.62 7.93
N ASN A 87 -11.14 -1.41 8.29
CA ASN A 87 -10.64 -0.40 7.37
C ASN A 87 -9.11 -0.41 7.24
N ALA A 88 -8.46 -1.52 7.60
CA ALA A 88 -7.03 -1.68 7.41
C ALA A 88 -6.69 -1.77 5.92
N ASP A 89 -5.74 -0.96 5.49
CA ASP A 89 -5.15 -1.10 4.15
C ASP A 89 -4.06 -2.17 4.18
N THR A 90 -4.39 -3.36 3.70
CA THR A 90 -3.46 -4.49 3.67
C THR A 90 -2.28 -4.27 2.71
N SER A 91 -2.37 -3.34 1.77
CA SER A 91 -1.24 -2.99 0.89
C SER A 91 -0.13 -2.24 1.64
N THR A 92 -0.45 -1.65 2.80
CA THR A 92 0.52 -0.98 3.68
C THR A 92 1.03 -1.87 4.81
N LEU A 93 0.54 -3.12 4.89
CA LEU A 93 0.87 -4.04 5.97
C LEU A 93 2.36 -4.38 5.98
N LYS A 94 3.00 -4.09 7.10
CA LYS A 94 4.36 -4.53 7.43
C LYS A 94 4.30 -5.55 8.54
N VAL A 95 4.91 -6.70 8.30
CA VAL A 95 4.99 -7.80 9.27
C VAL A 95 6.44 -7.99 9.71
N THR A 96 6.68 -7.81 10.98
CA THR A 96 7.98 -8.10 11.59
C THR A 96 7.79 -9.04 12.76
N VAL A 97 8.79 -9.88 12.99
CA VAL A 97 8.82 -10.81 14.13
C VAL A 97 10.05 -10.49 14.96
N GLN A 98 9.81 -10.12 16.20
CA GLN A 98 10.85 -9.95 17.22
C GLN A 98 11.12 -11.32 17.86
N ASN A 99 12.40 -11.65 18.08
CA ASN A 99 12.80 -12.96 18.59
C ASN A 99 12.15 -13.30 19.95
N SER A 100 12.12 -12.35 20.90
CA SER A 100 11.45 -12.54 22.19
C SER A 100 11.33 -11.21 22.96
N VAL A 101 10.76 -11.22 24.14
CA VAL A 101 10.73 -10.05 25.03
C VAL A 101 12.15 -9.61 25.42
N SER A 102 13.06 -10.56 25.61
CA SER A 102 14.46 -10.28 26.00
C SER A 102 15.42 -10.06 24.84
N ASP A 103 15.04 -10.46 23.62
CA ASP A 103 15.81 -10.27 22.38
C ASP A 103 14.99 -9.42 21.41
N SER A 104 15.35 -8.14 21.27
CA SER A 104 14.69 -7.17 20.42
C SER A 104 15.06 -7.26 18.93
N THR A 105 15.81 -8.28 18.53
CA THR A 105 16.14 -8.50 17.11
C THR A 105 14.87 -8.67 16.27
N LEU A 106 14.74 -7.84 15.23
CA LEU A 106 13.59 -7.82 14.35
C LEU A 106 13.90 -8.54 13.03
N ASN A 107 13.00 -9.40 12.62
CA ASN A 107 13.02 -10.09 11.34
C ASN A 107 11.83 -9.63 10.50
N THR A 108 12.10 -9.09 9.31
CA THR A 108 11.03 -8.70 8.37
C THR A 108 10.55 -9.91 7.60
N TYR A 109 9.23 -10.05 7.50
CA TYR A 109 8.55 -11.06 6.71
C TYR A 109 7.85 -10.41 5.53
N THR A 110 7.82 -11.09 4.39
CA THR A 110 7.19 -10.62 3.16
C THR A 110 5.94 -11.43 2.84
N LEU A 111 4.97 -10.81 2.17
CA LEU A 111 3.75 -11.53 1.74
C LEU A 111 4.13 -12.61 0.71
N ALA A 112 3.70 -13.83 0.97
CA ALA A 112 3.83 -14.93 0.02
C ALA A 112 2.81 -14.74 -1.12
N THR A 113 3.29 -14.50 -2.33
CA THR A 113 2.46 -14.38 -3.54
C THR A 113 2.29 -15.70 -4.28
N GLY A 114 2.96 -16.75 -3.83
CA GLY A 114 2.88 -18.10 -4.36
C GLY A 114 3.72 -19.07 -3.54
N LEU A 115 3.51 -20.37 -3.74
CA LEU A 115 4.21 -21.42 -2.99
C LEU A 115 5.49 -21.90 -3.65
N ARG A 116 5.76 -21.48 -4.89
CA ARG A 116 6.94 -21.89 -5.64
C ARG A 116 8.20 -21.26 -5.03
N ASN A 117 9.23 -22.08 -4.84
CA ASN A 117 10.54 -21.68 -4.30
C ASN A 117 10.53 -21.22 -2.83
N LEU A 118 9.50 -21.56 -2.05
CA LEU A 118 9.53 -21.40 -0.61
C LEU A 118 10.13 -22.64 0.06
N ASP A 119 10.96 -22.40 1.07
CA ASP A 119 11.57 -23.43 1.92
C ASP A 119 11.33 -23.11 3.41
N ASN A 120 11.87 -23.92 4.28
CA ASN A 120 11.76 -23.79 5.73
C ASN A 120 12.47 -22.56 6.31
N THR A 121 13.30 -21.85 5.52
CA THR A 121 14.03 -20.64 5.95
C THR A 121 13.39 -19.36 5.41
N SER A 122 12.45 -19.48 4.49
CA SER A 122 11.80 -18.35 3.82
C SER A 122 10.96 -17.57 4.81
N LYS A 123 11.35 -16.32 5.09
CA LYS A 123 10.62 -15.42 6.00
C LYS A 123 9.44 -14.79 5.27
N VAL A 124 8.36 -15.55 5.18
CA VAL A 124 7.11 -15.16 4.52
C VAL A 124 5.93 -15.29 5.47
N TYR A 125 4.92 -14.46 5.23
CA TYR A 125 3.61 -14.61 5.84
C TYR A 125 2.55 -14.78 4.76
N PHE A 126 1.43 -15.35 5.15
CA PHE A 126 0.23 -15.49 4.33
C PHE A 126 -0.86 -14.59 4.89
N LEU A 127 -1.68 -14.04 3.99
CA LEU A 127 -2.78 -13.17 4.34
C LEU A 127 -4.08 -13.82 3.86
N GLN A 128 -5.06 -13.88 4.74
CA GLN A 128 -6.38 -14.44 4.44
C GLN A 128 -7.47 -13.49 4.93
N GLU A 129 -8.53 -13.35 4.14
CA GLU A 129 -9.73 -12.65 4.58
C GLU A 129 -10.62 -13.59 5.40
N THR A 130 -11.20 -13.07 6.47
CA THR A 130 -12.14 -13.78 7.34
C THR A 130 -13.59 -13.52 6.89
N ASP A 131 -14.53 -14.35 7.33
CA ASP A 131 -15.96 -14.24 6.96
C ASP A 131 -16.60 -12.88 7.28
N ASN A 132 -16.00 -12.13 8.22
CA ASN A 132 -16.49 -10.81 8.63
C ASN A 132 -15.76 -9.63 7.97
N GLY A 133 -14.99 -9.89 6.89
CA GLY A 133 -14.30 -8.88 6.10
C GLY A 133 -13.05 -8.29 6.77
N LYS A 134 -12.55 -8.91 7.84
CA LYS A 134 -11.23 -8.61 8.40
C LYS A 134 -10.18 -9.53 7.80
N PHE A 135 -8.92 -9.22 8.03
CA PHE A 135 -7.80 -10.04 7.56
C PHE A 135 -7.09 -10.70 8.73
N GLU A 136 -6.51 -11.85 8.48
CA GLU A 136 -5.64 -12.56 9.42
C GLU A 136 -4.33 -12.93 8.74
N VAL A 137 -3.25 -12.84 9.50
CA VAL A 137 -1.90 -13.20 9.10
C VAL A 137 -1.56 -14.54 9.73
N TYR A 138 -0.95 -15.45 8.95
CA TYR A 138 -0.39 -16.69 9.45
C TYR A 138 0.97 -16.95 8.79
N PHE A 139 1.72 -17.89 9.35
CA PHE A 139 3.11 -18.15 8.97
C PHE A 139 3.30 -19.57 8.48
N GLY A 140 4.48 -19.87 7.99
CA GLY A 140 4.85 -21.22 7.54
C GLY A 140 4.90 -22.23 8.68
N ASP A 141 4.83 -23.50 8.28
CA ASP A 141 4.86 -24.66 9.18
C ASP A 141 6.28 -25.23 9.41
N GLY A 142 7.30 -24.61 8.78
CA GLY A 142 8.69 -25.11 8.79
C GLY A 142 9.02 -26.05 7.63
N VAL A 143 8.07 -26.26 6.70
CA VAL A 143 8.27 -26.91 5.41
C VAL A 143 8.12 -25.89 4.30
N ILE A 144 6.99 -25.16 4.30
CA ILE A 144 6.68 -24.07 3.40
C ILE A 144 6.67 -22.78 4.21
N GLY A 145 7.77 -22.04 4.19
CA GLY A 145 7.98 -20.87 5.00
C GLY A 145 8.50 -21.17 6.41
N ASN A 146 9.15 -20.18 6.99
CA ASN A 146 9.73 -20.28 8.32
C ASN A 146 8.62 -20.41 9.39
N LYS A 147 8.77 -21.41 10.27
CA LYS A 147 7.89 -21.59 11.43
C LYS A 147 8.33 -20.66 12.56
N LEU A 148 7.36 -20.02 13.21
CA LEU A 148 7.62 -19.20 14.39
C LEU A 148 7.90 -20.07 15.62
N GLU A 149 8.69 -19.53 16.54
CA GLU A 149 9.04 -20.18 17.81
C GLU A 149 8.17 -19.61 18.94
N ASP A 150 8.02 -20.41 19.99
CA ASP A 150 7.32 -19.98 21.20
C ASP A 150 7.94 -18.71 21.79
N GLY A 151 7.09 -17.76 22.16
CA GLY A 151 7.54 -16.48 22.73
C GLY A 151 8.03 -15.47 21.69
N ASN A 152 8.08 -15.79 20.38
CA ASN A 152 8.25 -14.77 19.36
C ASN A 152 7.16 -13.70 19.49
N ILE A 153 7.44 -12.46 19.07
CA ILE A 153 6.47 -11.37 19.06
C ILE A 153 6.20 -10.95 17.63
N VAL A 154 5.02 -11.25 17.13
CA VAL A 154 4.54 -10.81 15.82
C VAL A 154 4.08 -9.36 15.94
N ILE A 155 4.64 -8.48 15.12
CA ILE A 155 4.31 -7.06 15.05
C ILE A 155 3.65 -6.80 13.70
N LEU A 156 2.38 -6.42 13.71
CA LEU A 156 1.61 -6.02 12.55
C LEU A 156 1.49 -4.50 12.56
N GLU A 157 2.00 -3.86 11.52
CA GLU A 157 1.93 -2.43 11.34
C GLU A 157 1.22 -2.13 10.00
N TYR A 158 0.16 -1.33 10.04
CA TYR A 158 -0.65 -1.00 8.87
C TYR A 158 -1.36 0.33 9.05
N ILE A 159 -1.86 0.89 7.95
CA ILE A 159 -2.64 2.11 7.95
C ILE A 159 -4.13 1.76 7.99
N VAL A 160 -4.86 2.46 8.85
CA VAL A 160 -6.34 2.47 8.87
C VAL A 160 -6.79 3.71 8.13
N THR A 161 -7.56 3.53 7.07
CA THR A 161 -7.90 4.55 6.09
C THR A 161 -9.39 4.87 6.05
N ASN A 162 -9.75 6.07 5.58
CA ASN A 162 -11.12 6.44 5.17
C ASN A 162 -11.38 6.11 3.69
N LYS A 163 -10.54 5.27 3.10
CA LYS A 163 -10.67 4.72 1.74
C LYS A 163 -10.56 5.80 0.67
N ASP A 164 -11.61 6.06 -0.14
CA ASP A 164 -11.57 6.99 -1.27
C ASP A 164 -11.93 8.44 -0.92
N GLU A 165 -12.37 8.70 0.32
CA GLU A 165 -12.87 10.02 0.73
C GLU A 165 -11.84 11.16 0.60
N ALA A 166 -10.54 10.86 0.75
CA ALA A 166 -9.48 11.85 0.63
C ALA A 166 -8.78 11.87 -0.74
N ASN A 167 -9.34 11.18 -1.75
CA ASN A 167 -8.85 11.30 -3.11
C ASN A 167 -8.96 12.75 -3.60
N GLY A 168 -7.94 13.22 -4.33
CA GLY A 168 -7.90 14.58 -4.84
C GLY A 168 -7.22 15.59 -3.91
N ALA A 169 -6.83 15.21 -2.69
CA ALA A 169 -6.06 16.09 -1.79
C ALA A 169 -4.79 16.58 -2.48
N SER A 170 -4.60 17.89 -2.53
CA SER A 170 -3.55 18.55 -3.33
C SER A 170 -2.69 19.55 -2.55
N SER A 171 -3.07 19.87 -1.32
CA SER A 171 -2.36 20.83 -0.46
C SER A 171 -2.20 20.23 0.92
N PHE A 172 -0.98 20.21 1.44
CA PHE A 172 -0.65 19.58 2.71
C PHE A 172 0.07 20.55 3.63
N GLU A 173 -0.29 20.51 4.90
CA GLU A 173 0.37 21.24 5.99
C GLU A 173 1.04 20.24 6.94
N LEU A 174 2.16 20.62 7.54
CA LEU A 174 2.87 19.77 8.48
C LEU A 174 2.06 19.65 9.78
N GLY A 175 1.69 18.42 10.14
CA GLY A 175 0.99 18.12 11.40
C GLY A 175 1.93 17.81 12.57
N SER A 176 3.15 17.31 12.29
CA SER A 176 4.17 17.00 13.30
C SER A 176 5.57 17.35 12.82
N ASN A 177 6.43 17.80 13.73
CA ASN A 177 7.80 18.25 13.39
C ASN A 177 8.64 17.17 12.74
N ILE A 178 9.48 17.57 11.77
CA ILE A 178 10.47 16.72 11.11
C ILE A 178 11.85 17.03 11.71
N GLY A 179 12.41 16.10 12.50
CA GLY A 179 13.72 16.28 13.11
C GLY A 179 13.86 17.54 13.98
N GLY A 180 12.75 18.01 14.56
CA GLY A 180 12.67 19.23 15.35
C GLY A 180 12.31 20.51 14.56
N PHE A 181 12.23 20.41 13.21
CA PHE A 181 11.83 21.53 12.36
C PHE A 181 10.32 21.56 12.18
N SER A 182 9.71 22.73 12.38
CA SER A 182 8.27 23.01 12.18
C SER A 182 8.02 23.87 10.94
N ASN A 183 9.00 24.63 10.48
CA ASN A 183 8.87 25.50 9.31
C ASN A 183 9.43 24.79 8.09
N VAL A 184 8.54 24.22 7.29
CA VAL A 184 8.88 23.47 6.08
C VAL A 184 8.08 24.01 4.88
N THR A 185 8.61 23.85 3.69
CA THR A 185 7.88 24.13 2.44
C THR A 185 7.50 22.80 1.81
N ILE A 186 6.22 22.56 1.62
CA ILE A 186 5.68 21.33 1.01
C ILE A 186 5.19 21.67 -0.38
N THR A 187 5.61 20.91 -1.38
CA THR A 187 5.16 21.04 -2.77
C THR A 187 4.59 19.72 -3.23
N THR A 188 3.31 19.70 -3.57
CA THR A 188 2.65 18.50 -4.08
C THR A 188 3.09 18.23 -5.52
N LYS A 189 3.56 17.03 -5.78
CA LYS A 189 3.92 16.53 -7.10
C LYS A 189 2.77 15.76 -7.76
N SER A 190 2.11 14.92 -6.96
CA SER A 190 0.94 14.17 -7.37
C SER A 190 -0.12 14.29 -6.29
N ASN A 191 -1.34 14.67 -6.69
CA ASN A 191 -2.48 14.71 -5.79
C ASN A 191 -2.78 13.31 -5.24
N ALA A 192 -3.40 13.26 -4.07
CA ALA A 192 -3.80 12.00 -3.46
C ALA A 192 -4.76 11.22 -4.38
N GLN A 193 -4.44 9.96 -4.62
CA GLN A 193 -5.20 9.07 -5.48
C GLN A 193 -5.02 7.61 -5.07
N GLY A 194 -5.80 6.71 -5.68
CA GLY A 194 -5.71 5.27 -5.43
C GLY A 194 -6.47 4.81 -4.19
N GLY A 195 -7.10 5.72 -3.45
CA GLY A 195 -8.05 5.37 -2.42
C GLY A 195 -9.27 4.67 -3.01
N SER A 196 -9.69 3.56 -2.40
CA SER A 196 -10.83 2.79 -2.89
C SER A 196 -11.54 2.04 -1.77
N GLU A 197 -12.85 1.91 -1.91
CA GLU A 197 -13.66 0.99 -1.13
C GLU A 197 -13.27 -0.47 -1.40
N ALA A 198 -13.71 -1.36 -0.50
CA ALA A 198 -13.63 -2.80 -0.76
C ALA A 198 -14.52 -3.16 -1.97
N GLU A 199 -14.08 -4.11 -2.79
CA GLU A 199 -14.85 -4.58 -3.92
C GLU A 199 -16.18 -5.20 -3.45
N THR A 200 -17.27 -4.87 -4.15
CA THR A 200 -18.59 -5.42 -3.80
C THR A 200 -18.70 -6.88 -4.21
N LYS A 201 -19.59 -7.65 -3.55
CA LYS A 201 -19.82 -9.06 -3.89
C LYS A 201 -20.31 -9.24 -5.34
N GLU A 202 -21.07 -8.29 -5.85
CA GLU A 202 -21.55 -8.26 -7.23
C GLU A 202 -20.40 -8.08 -8.21
N SER A 203 -19.48 -7.16 -7.91
CA SER A 203 -18.27 -6.93 -8.71
C SER A 203 -17.39 -8.17 -8.72
N ILE A 204 -17.15 -8.78 -7.55
CA ILE A 204 -16.37 -10.03 -7.43
C ILE A 204 -17.00 -11.14 -8.26
N ARG A 205 -18.31 -11.33 -8.18
CA ARG A 205 -19.02 -12.36 -8.97
C ARG A 205 -18.86 -12.15 -10.47
N PHE A 206 -18.81 -10.89 -10.91
CA PHE A 206 -18.64 -10.57 -12.33
C PHE A 206 -17.18 -10.73 -12.77
N ASN A 207 -16.22 -10.24 -11.98
CA ASN A 207 -14.80 -10.17 -12.36
C ASN A 207 -14.04 -11.48 -12.11
N ALA A 208 -14.35 -12.24 -11.05
CA ALA A 208 -13.61 -13.44 -10.69
C ALA A 208 -13.58 -14.53 -11.80
N PRO A 209 -14.66 -14.83 -12.53
CA PRO A 209 -14.59 -15.75 -13.65
C PRO A 209 -13.69 -15.27 -14.78
N LEU A 210 -13.69 -13.94 -15.07
CA LEU A 210 -12.84 -13.35 -16.11
C LEU A 210 -11.37 -13.44 -15.74
N GLN A 211 -11.04 -13.11 -14.48
CA GLN A 211 -9.66 -13.22 -13.97
C GLN A 211 -9.19 -14.68 -13.95
N TYR A 212 -10.05 -15.61 -13.54
CA TYR A 212 -9.71 -17.03 -13.55
C TYR A 212 -9.45 -17.57 -14.98
N THR A 213 -10.24 -17.13 -15.97
CA THR A 213 -10.07 -17.57 -17.37
C THR A 213 -8.82 -16.97 -18.02
N SER A 214 -8.46 -15.74 -17.69
CA SER A 214 -7.26 -15.07 -18.23
C SER A 214 -5.96 -15.69 -17.70
N GLN A 215 -5.96 -16.26 -16.49
CA GLN A 215 -4.77 -16.85 -15.83
C GLN A 215 -3.56 -15.91 -15.89
N ASP A 216 -3.77 -14.62 -15.63
CA ASP A 216 -2.76 -13.55 -15.71
C ASP A 216 -2.11 -13.41 -17.10
N ARG A 217 -2.80 -13.82 -18.16
CA ARG A 217 -2.36 -13.67 -19.55
C ARG A 217 -3.38 -12.85 -20.33
N ALA A 218 -2.91 -11.86 -21.06
CA ALA A 218 -3.73 -11.05 -21.94
C ALA A 218 -3.61 -11.61 -23.38
N VAL A 219 -4.65 -12.27 -23.86
CA VAL A 219 -4.74 -12.85 -25.21
C VAL A 219 -5.92 -12.25 -25.97
N THR A 220 -7.05 -12.11 -25.32
CA THR A 220 -8.27 -11.53 -25.90
C THR A 220 -8.48 -10.08 -25.42
N ALA A 221 -9.29 -9.29 -26.13
CA ALA A 221 -9.66 -7.93 -25.71
C ALA A 221 -10.19 -7.91 -24.26
N THR A 222 -11.04 -8.88 -23.90
CA THR A 222 -11.60 -9.02 -22.55
C THR A 222 -10.53 -9.29 -21.49
N ASP A 223 -9.47 -10.05 -21.82
CA ASP A 223 -8.37 -10.29 -20.89
C ASP A 223 -7.61 -9.00 -20.60
N TYR A 224 -7.31 -8.19 -21.65
CA TYR A 224 -6.70 -6.86 -21.48
C TYR A 224 -7.56 -5.96 -20.61
N GLU A 225 -8.86 -5.90 -20.84
CA GLU A 225 -9.79 -5.09 -20.03
C GLU A 225 -9.80 -5.52 -18.56
N SER A 226 -9.84 -6.83 -18.29
CA SER A 226 -9.82 -7.40 -16.95
C SER A 226 -8.53 -7.11 -16.22
N ILE A 227 -7.38 -7.34 -16.87
CA ILE A 227 -6.05 -7.09 -16.29
C ILE A 227 -5.86 -5.61 -15.99
N VAL A 228 -6.24 -4.72 -16.93
CA VAL A 228 -6.13 -3.27 -16.71
C VAL A 228 -6.98 -2.82 -15.52
N LYS A 229 -8.21 -3.32 -15.37
CA LYS A 229 -9.05 -3.02 -14.20
C LYS A 229 -8.43 -3.49 -12.89
N THR A 230 -7.73 -4.63 -12.90
CA THR A 230 -7.02 -5.14 -11.72
C THR A 230 -5.81 -4.27 -11.37
N LEU A 231 -5.04 -3.85 -12.38
CA LEU A 231 -3.86 -3.01 -12.19
C LEU A 231 -4.22 -1.55 -11.86
N TYR A 232 -5.33 -1.05 -12.41
CA TYR A 232 -5.82 0.30 -12.21
C TYR A 232 -7.31 0.30 -11.76
N PRO A 233 -7.57 0.04 -10.47
CA PRO A 233 -8.95 -0.06 -9.94
C PRO A 233 -9.78 1.23 -10.12
N ASN A 234 -9.12 2.39 -10.25
CA ASN A 234 -9.76 3.69 -10.46
C ASN A 234 -10.21 3.93 -11.92
N ALA A 235 -10.13 2.93 -12.78
CA ALA A 235 -10.71 3.02 -14.11
C ALA A 235 -12.24 2.91 -14.04
N LEU A 236 -12.95 3.96 -14.48
CA LEU A 236 -14.41 3.93 -14.64
C LEU A 236 -14.81 2.94 -15.73
N SER A 237 -14.10 2.95 -16.85
CA SER A 237 -14.26 2.00 -17.93
C SER A 237 -12.94 1.74 -18.63
N VAL A 238 -12.79 0.52 -19.12
CA VAL A 238 -11.66 0.09 -19.95
C VAL A 238 -12.25 -0.56 -21.19
N SER A 239 -11.71 -0.26 -22.36
CA SER A 239 -12.02 -0.92 -23.63
C SER A 239 -10.74 -1.27 -24.36
N ALA A 240 -10.64 -2.48 -24.86
CA ALA A 240 -9.49 -2.96 -25.61
C ALA A 240 -9.92 -3.50 -26.98
N TRP A 241 -9.11 -3.27 -28.01
CA TRP A 241 -9.34 -3.80 -29.36
C TRP A 241 -8.03 -4.03 -30.10
N GLY A 242 -8.02 -4.87 -31.11
CA GLY A 242 -6.89 -5.07 -32.00
C GLY A 242 -6.69 -3.87 -32.93
N GLY A 243 -5.46 -3.54 -33.25
CA GLY A 243 -5.18 -2.46 -34.22
C GLY A 243 -5.67 -2.78 -35.63
N GLU A 244 -6.03 -4.02 -35.93
CA GLU A 244 -6.67 -4.44 -37.17
C GLU A 244 -8.10 -3.89 -37.32
N ASP A 245 -8.76 -3.53 -36.24
CA ASP A 245 -10.13 -2.96 -36.21
C ASP A 245 -10.16 -1.44 -36.44
N ASP A 246 -8.99 -0.80 -36.60
CA ASP A 246 -8.91 0.64 -36.90
C ASP A 246 -9.27 0.94 -38.36
N GLU A 247 -9.67 2.19 -38.63
CA GLU A 247 -9.89 2.67 -40.00
C GLU A 247 -8.68 2.45 -40.92
N THR A 248 -7.47 2.56 -40.36
CA THR A 248 -6.21 2.16 -40.99
C THR A 248 -5.62 1.02 -40.19
N PRO A 249 -5.78 -0.25 -40.62
CA PRO A 249 -5.36 -1.41 -39.86
C PRO A 249 -3.87 -1.42 -39.52
N VAL A 250 -3.53 -1.66 -38.24
CA VAL A 250 -2.19 -1.85 -37.75
C VAL A 250 -2.08 -3.20 -37.05
N TYR A 251 -1.49 -4.19 -37.74
CA TYR A 251 -1.38 -5.55 -37.23
C TYR A 251 -0.36 -5.68 -36.10
N GLY A 252 -0.61 -6.57 -35.15
CA GLY A 252 0.30 -6.86 -34.04
C GLY A 252 0.28 -5.81 -32.93
N VAL A 253 -0.70 -4.93 -32.91
CA VAL A 253 -0.89 -3.89 -31.89
C VAL A 253 -2.22 -4.11 -31.19
N VAL A 254 -2.23 -3.98 -29.87
CA VAL A 254 -3.46 -3.88 -29.07
C VAL A 254 -3.61 -2.45 -28.57
N LYS A 255 -4.76 -1.87 -28.76
CA LYS A 255 -5.12 -0.54 -28.25
C LYS A 255 -6.00 -0.68 -27.03
N VAL A 256 -5.71 0.13 -26.01
CA VAL A 256 -6.49 0.16 -24.77
C VAL A 256 -6.90 1.60 -24.50
N SER A 257 -8.20 1.80 -24.33
CA SER A 257 -8.79 3.07 -23.88
C SER A 257 -9.23 2.95 -22.44
N ILE A 258 -8.77 3.87 -21.60
CA ILE A 258 -9.09 3.89 -20.17
C ILE A 258 -9.75 5.23 -19.86
N LYS A 259 -10.92 5.18 -19.20
CA LYS A 259 -11.59 6.36 -18.65
C LYS A 259 -11.37 6.34 -17.14
N ALA A 260 -10.75 7.39 -16.59
CA ALA A 260 -10.58 7.55 -15.16
C ALA A 260 -11.93 7.80 -14.46
N ALA A 261 -12.08 7.36 -13.21
CA ALA A 261 -13.26 7.63 -12.39
C ALA A 261 -13.37 9.11 -12.02
N SER A 262 -12.24 9.82 -11.91
CA SER A 262 -12.18 11.26 -11.65
C SER A 262 -11.08 11.91 -12.50
N GLY A 263 -11.29 13.16 -12.90
CA GLY A 263 -10.34 13.89 -13.74
C GLY A 263 -10.46 13.58 -15.25
N SER A 264 -9.67 14.29 -16.05
CA SER A 264 -9.63 14.16 -17.52
C SER A 264 -8.39 13.44 -18.05
N THR A 265 -7.42 13.16 -17.18
CA THR A 265 -6.16 12.48 -17.53
C THR A 265 -5.89 11.36 -16.57
N LEU A 266 -5.31 10.28 -17.07
CA LEU A 266 -4.70 9.24 -16.25
C LEU A 266 -3.40 9.80 -15.68
N THR A 267 -3.21 9.68 -14.38
CA THR A 267 -1.94 9.95 -13.71
C THR A 267 -1.25 8.62 -13.44
N GLU A 268 0.05 8.56 -13.71
CA GLU A 268 0.90 7.39 -13.39
C GLU A 268 0.96 7.12 -11.90
#